data_77e89a02839c4cb652d6237ca2650b4d
#
_entry.id   77e89a02839c4cb652d6237ca2650b4d
#
_cell.length_a   1.000
_cell.length_b   1.000
_cell.length_c   1.000
_cell.angle_alpha   90.00
_cell.angle_beta   90.00
_cell.angle_gamma   90.00
#
_symmetry.space_group_name_H-M   'P 1'
#
loop_
_entity.id
_entity.type
_entity.pdbx_description
1 polymer ?
#
loop_
_entity_poly.entity_id
_entity_poly.type
_entity_poly.pdbx_seq_one_letter_code
_entity_poly.pdbx_strand_id
1 'polypeptide(L)'
;MTASPTRSDRMTVHGLLDEPLMSGARVVVGDDRLDADLNWVLPLNEVLSQPDRLEAVAVYTRPEALVGNGGALSALVARGAAALLVDGVLPLNFPTSGLPPALVVIEMGIPVGFAALNRLLAERALNQEVHVMRYSTRVHDSLAGLFHRGAGLRILIQEVSNLAHNPAVALDSRGHLVAHNGLAADAVAPLAESVCAMLAADQPAARRIDGHDTRVQTVTGPHESVWTCVASAIRLGKSFEGWVVILVPDAHPGRHDLACHTVLTEQATAIVGSEMLRQRSVDEAEERARGDFVQALVHGSFSSEHDMRARAEHHDIELDSRFGVFVAPGVLPHGPDSPTASTVRLARYAAGVAPHRSVHAYVTVIGDVLVVVRTLRSEQDDAMREEMDEYARAMSTELERRRGMRAPVSYGRPARGAGEVRESYREARVALGIARRLHRTGATSYQELRSFTVLAQVADTAHSRQLVREILGPLRSGPDLLDTLIAYLSEGGNVNATARVLNVHRNTMLAKLDRISRALGMDIRVSENQFTAWLAIRLGLLDEVQSAVDREASFR
;
A
#
# COMPACT_ATOMS: atom_id res chain seq x y z
N MET A 1 28.92 -29.52 -23.86
CA MET A 1 29.61 -29.94 -22.62
C MET A 1 29.03 -29.07 -21.53
N THR A 2 27.99 -29.58 -20.88
CA THR A 2 27.24 -28.91 -19.81
C THR A 2 28.00 -29.14 -18.52
N ALA A 3 28.47 -28.05 -17.90
CA ALA A 3 29.03 -28.10 -16.58
C ALA A 3 27.93 -28.45 -15.57
N SER A 4 28.14 -29.52 -14.83
CA SER A 4 27.29 -29.95 -13.72
C SER A 4 27.27 -28.87 -12.64
N PRO A 5 26.14 -28.60 -11.98
CA PRO A 5 26.07 -27.62 -10.89
C PRO A 5 26.93 -28.09 -9.72
N THR A 6 27.74 -27.19 -9.21
CA THR A 6 28.58 -27.35 -8.04
C THR A 6 27.74 -27.71 -6.83
N ARG A 7 27.97 -28.91 -6.27
CA ARG A 7 27.41 -29.40 -5.02
C ARG A 7 27.68 -28.41 -3.87
N SER A 8 26.67 -28.24 -3.05
CA SER A 8 26.61 -27.50 -1.79
C SER A 8 27.94 -27.47 -1.00
N ASP A 9 28.36 -26.27 -0.60
CA ASP A 9 29.59 -25.98 0.15
C ASP A 9 29.56 -26.44 1.64
N ARG A 10 28.50 -27.14 2.07
CA ARG A 10 28.40 -27.69 3.44
C ARG A 10 29.03 -29.06 3.52
N MET A 11 29.74 -29.27 4.61
CA MET A 11 30.21 -30.59 4.93
C MET A 11 29.00 -31.50 5.22
N THR A 12 28.84 -32.52 4.37
CA THR A 12 27.92 -33.64 4.62
C THR A 12 28.73 -34.83 5.07
N VAL A 13 28.07 -35.89 5.53
CA VAL A 13 28.75 -37.17 5.86
C VAL A 13 29.48 -37.68 4.62
N HIS A 14 28.89 -37.55 3.44
CA HIS A 14 29.54 -37.93 2.18
C HIS A 14 30.76 -37.05 1.89
N GLY A 15 30.64 -35.74 2.05
CA GLY A 15 31.77 -34.81 1.88
C GLY A 15 32.89 -35.03 2.87
N LEU A 16 32.56 -35.47 4.11
CA LEU A 16 33.59 -35.86 5.07
C LEU A 16 34.33 -37.13 4.64
N LEU A 17 33.65 -38.12 4.08
CA LEU A 17 34.26 -39.37 3.59
C LEU A 17 35.19 -39.11 2.39
N ASP A 18 34.92 -38.09 1.59
CA ASP A 18 35.77 -37.69 0.42
C ASP A 18 37.06 -36.97 0.87
N GLU A 19 37.15 -36.54 2.11
CA GLU A 19 38.36 -35.84 2.59
C GLU A 19 39.55 -36.83 2.75
N PRO A 20 40.74 -36.38 2.38
CA PRO A 20 41.95 -37.22 2.48
C PRO A 20 42.19 -37.78 3.92
N LEU A 21 41.71 -37.06 4.92
CA LEU A 21 41.79 -37.45 6.32
C LEU A 21 40.98 -38.73 6.61
N MET A 22 39.94 -39.00 5.83
CA MET A 22 39.06 -40.17 5.97
C MET A 22 39.45 -41.34 5.06
N SER A 23 40.64 -41.30 4.49
CA SER A 23 41.14 -42.37 3.63
C SER A 23 41.16 -43.71 4.36
N GLY A 24 40.41 -44.68 3.84
CA GLY A 24 40.24 -45.98 4.46
C GLY A 24 39.07 -46.09 5.45
N ALA A 25 38.28 -45.06 5.60
CA ALA A 25 37.04 -45.11 6.39
C ALA A 25 35.98 -45.95 5.63
N ARG A 26 35.15 -46.67 6.38
CA ARG A 26 34.09 -47.51 5.86
C ARG A 26 32.77 -47.21 6.56
N VAL A 27 31.70 -47.01 5.77
CA VAL A 27 30.35 -46.93 6.31
C VAL A 27 29.88 -48.33 6.68
N VAL A 28 29.44 -48.49 7.91
CA VAL A 28 28.99 -49.78 8.45
C VAL A 28 27.46 -49.86 8.53
N VAL A 29 26.80 -48.71 8.79
CA VAL A 29 25.35 -48.56 8.86
C VAL A 29 24.96 -47.20 8.35
N GLY A 30 23.83 -47.09 7.64
CA GLY A 30 23.23 -45.81 7.26
C GLY A 30 23.69 -45.24 5.91
N ASP A 31 24.03 -46.08 4.93
CA ASP A 31 24.45 -45.70 3.58
C ASP A 31 23.43 -44.82 2.85
N ASP A 32 22.17 -44.85 3.19
CA ASP A 32 21.07 -44.06 2.66
C ASP A 32 21.01 -42.63 3.20
N ARG A 33 21.86 -42.26 4.16
CA ARG A 33 21.88 -40.96 4.84
C ARG A 33 23.21 -40.22 4.76
N LEU A 34 24.00 -40.47 3.78
CA LEU A 34 25.29 -39.81 3.58
C LEU A 34 25.18 -38.31 3.25
N ASP A 35 23.99 -37.84 2.85
CA ASP A 35 23.69 -36.42 2.60
C ASP A 35 23.36 -35.63 3.88
N ALA A 36 23.42 -36.27 5.06
CA ALA A 36 23.20 -35.57 6.33
C ALA A 36 24.27 -34.50 6.58
N ASP A 37 23.86 -33.29 6.95
CA ASP A 37 24.76 -32.19 7.28
C ASP A 37 25.63 -32.49 8.50
N LEU A 38 26.90 -32.03 8.46
CA LEU A 38 27.84 -32.08 9.57
C LEU A 38 28.42 -30.71 9.86
N ASN A 39 28.15 -30.16 11.02
CA ASN A 39 28.70 -28.87 11.45
C ASN A 39 29.73 -29.02 12.57
N TRP A 40 29.55 -30.01 13.43
CA TRP A 40 30.38 -30.24 14.61
C TRP A 40 30.75 -31.68 14.76
N VAL A 41 31.90 -31.91 15.39
CA VAL A 41 32.25 -33.20 15.95
C VAL A 41 32.41 -33.07 17.46
N LEU A 42 31.77 -33.96 18.23
CA LEU A 42 31.84 -33.95 19.68
C LEU A 42 32.26 -35.33 20.16
N PRO A 43 33.07 -35.45 21.23
CA PRO A 43 33.45 -36.72 21.79
C PRO A 43 32.27 -37.35 22.55
N LEU A 44 32.14 -38.68 22.50
CA LEU A 44 31.02 -39.44 23.09
C LEU A 44 30.79 -39.15 24.56
N ASN A 45 31.87 -39.04 25.36
CA ASN A 45 31.79 -38.73 26.78
C ASN A 45 31.16 -37.37 27.07
N GLU A 46 31.44 -36.38 26.24
CA GLU A 46 30.86 -35.04 26.36
C GLU A 46 29.40 -35.06 25.98
N VAL A 47 29.07 -35.71 24.87
CA VAL A 47 27.68 -35.88 24.42
C VAL A 47 26.81 -36.59 25.45
N LEU A 48 27.31 -37.63 26.10
CA LEU A 48 26.55 -38.37 27.14
C LEU A 48 26.35 -37.58 28.44
N SER A 49 27.16 -36.56 28.69
CA SER A 49 27.05 -35.72 29.90
C SER A 49 26.06 -34.54 29.75
N GLN A 50 25.61 -34.21 28.52
CA GLN A 50 24.71 -33.09 28.25
C GLN A 50 23.41 -33.57 27.60
N PRO A 51 22.23 -32.97 27.92
CA PRO A 51 20.93 -33.42 27.38
C PRO A 51 20.55 -32.83 26.01
N ASP A 52 21.45 -32.12 25.35
CA ASP A 52 21.14 -31.33 24.17
C ASP A 52 20.81 -32.16 22.90
N ARG A 53 20.06 -31.58 21.95
CA ARG A 53 19.85 -32.15 20.62
C ARG A 53 21.15 -32.15 19.82
N LEU A 54 21.34 -33.16 18.97
CA LEU A 54 22.57 -33.42 18.23
C LEU A 54 22.36 -33.23 16.69
N GLU A 55 21.51 -32.29 16.30
CA GLU A 55 21.27 -32.04 14.88
C GLU A 55 22.57 -31.56 14.18
N ALA A 56 22.94 -32.22 13.08
CA ALA A 56 24.17 -31.96 12.32
C ALA A 56 25.48 -32.17 13.12
N VAL A 57 25.45 -33.02 14.14
CA VAL A 57 26.61 -33.37 14.96
C VAL A 57 27.08 -34.79 14.63
N ALA A 58 28.38 -34.95 14.34
CA ALA A 58 29.05 -36.24 14.34
C ALA A 58 29.59 -36.50 15.74
N VAL A 59 29.42 -37.73 16.23
CA VAL A 59 29.93 -38.14 17.53
C VAL A 59 31.19 -39.00 17.35
N TYR A 60 32.30 -38.51 17.89
CA TYR A 60 33.58 -39.21 17.83
C TYR A 60 33.73 -40.15 19.06
N THR A 61 34.19 -41.35 18.82
CA THR A 61 34.47 -42.32 19.86
C THR A 61 35.58 -43.28 19.49
N ARG A 62 36.14 -43.94 20.48
CA ARG A 62 37.03 -45.10 20.31
C ARG A 62 36.27 -46.39 20.54
N PRO A 63 36.70 -47.52 19.94
CA PRO A 63 36.03 -48.78 20.09
C PRO A 63 35.81 -49.26 21.54
N GLU A 64 36.79 -48.97 22.41
CA GLU A 64 36.74 -49.33 23.82
C GLU A 64 35.61 -48.66 24.59
N ALA A 65 35.23 -47.43 24.21
CA ALA A 65 34.16 -46.68 24.85
C ALA A 65 32.76 -47.17 24.47
N LEU A 66 32.65 -48.00 23.45
CA LEU A 66 31.39 -48.64 23.03
C LEU A 66 31.17 -49.98 23.72
N VAL A 67 32.23 -50.59 24.22
CA VAL A 67 32.13 -51.89 24.93
C VAL A 67 31.40 -51.72 26.27
N GLY A 68 30.28 -52.39 26.44
CA GLY A 68 29.45 -52.30 27.65
C GLY A 68 28.49 -51.12 27.73
N ASN A 69 28.45 -50.22 26.71
CA ASN A 69 27.61 -49.01 26.69
C ASN A 69 26.45 -49.15 25.71
N GLY A 70 25.67 -50.22 25.81
CA GLY A 70 24.56 -50.50 24.88
C GLY A 70 23.47 -49.44 24.80
N GLY A 71 23.35 -48.57 25.81
CA GLY A 71 22.41 -47.45 25.80
C GLY A 71 22.89 -46.21 25.02
N ALA A 72 24.19 -46.09 24.75
CA ALA A 72 24.76 -44.91 24.07
C ALA A 72 24.20 -44.71 22.66
N LEU A 73 24.13 -45.78 21.86
CA LEU A 73 23.60 -45.73 20.51
C LEU A 73 22.14 -45.31 20.45
N SER A 74 21.31 -45.85 21.34
CA SER A 74 19.90 -45.46 21.43
C SER A 74 19.74 -43.99 21.85
N ALA A 75 20.60 -43.50 22.73
CA ALA A 75 20.62 -42.09 23.14
C ALA A 75 21.03 -41.16 21.99
N LEU A 76 22.03 -41.53 21.18
CA LEU A 76 22.47 -40.75 20.02
C LEU A 76 21.36 -40.62 18.96
N VAL A 77 20.70 -41.74 18.68
CA VAL A 77 19.56 -41.78 17.75
C VAL A 77 18.39 -40.94 18.25
N ALA A 78 18.01 -41.09 19.52
CA ALA A 78 16.90 -40.34 20.13
C ALA A 78 17.17 -38.81 20.11
N ARG A 79 18.43 -38.39 20.13
CA ARG A 79 18.85 -37.00 20.14
C ARG A 79 19.17 -36.44 18.73
N GLY A 80 19.08 -37.27 17.69
CA GLY A 80 19.21 -36.85 16.30
C GLY A 80 20.65 -36.67 15.84
N ALA A 81 21.63 -37.41 16.37
CA ALA A 81 23.00 -37.37 15.87
C ALA A 81 23.07 -37.78 14.39
N ALA A 82 23.85 -37.05 13.61
CA ALA A 82 23.99 -37.29 12.17
C ALA A 82 24.89 -38.51 11.88
N ALA A 83 26.02 -38.63 12.58
CA ALA A 83 26.97 -39.71 12.39
C ALA A 83 27.66 -40.12 13.71
N LEU A 84 28.10 -41.37 13.75
CA LEU A 84 29.03 -41.91 14.77
C LEU A 84 30.34 -42.29 14.07
N LEU A 85 31.41 -41.58 14.45
CA LEU A 85 32.76 -41.79 13.92
C LEU A 85 33.56 -42.65 14.93
N VAL A 86 33.91 -43.86 14.54
CA VAL A 86 34.67 -44.78 15.40
C VAL A 86 36.13 -44.79 14.98
N ASP A 87 36.99 -44.30 15.84
CA ASP A 87 38.42 -44.19 15.59
C ASP A 87 39.12 -45.54 15.89
N GLY A 88 39.11 -46.38 14.89
CA GLY A 88 39.61 -47.74 14.97
C GLY A 88 38.60 -48.76 14.44
N VAL A 89 38.90 -50.04 14.65
CA VAL A 89 38.06 -51.16 14.17
C VAL A 89 36.95 -51.44 15.19
N LEU A 90 35.71 -51.53 14.71
CA LEU A 90 34.55 -51.86 15.54
C LEU A 90 34.70 -53.23 16.23
N PRO A 91 34.25 -53.36 17.47
CA PRO A 91 34.24 -54.67 18.17
C PRO A 91 33.42 -55.71 17.41
N LEU A 92 33.85 -56.96 17.39
CA LEU A 92 33.14 -58.05 16.74
C LEU A 92 31.69 -58.23 17.19
N ASN A 93 31.36 -57.78 18.38
CA ASN A 93 30.03 -57.85 18.99
C ASN A 93 29.21 -56.56 18.83
N PHE A 94 29.63 -55.63 17.96
CA PHE A 94 28.90 -54.41 17.72
C PHE A 94 27.54 -54.72 17.06
N PRO A 95 26.42 -54.26 17.59
CA PRO A 95 25.09 -54.57 17.08
C PRO A 95 24.82 -53.85 15.78
N THR A 96 25.22 -54.44 14.65
CA THR A 96 24.94 -53.90 13.30
C THR A 96 23.51 -54.18 12.83
N SER A 97 22.90 -55.27 13.35
CA SER A 97 21.52 -55.66 13.07
C SER A 97 20.58 -55.11 14.16
N GLY A 98 19.70 -54.19 13.80
CA GLY A 98 18.70 -53.57 14.69
C GLY A 98 18.95 -52.12 15.08
N LEU A 99 20.00 -51.49 14.57
CA LEU A 99 20.15 -50.03 14.65
C LEU A 99 19.12 -49.35 13.71
N PRO A 100 18.41 -48.32 14.21
CA PRO A 100 17.54 -47.54 13.35
C PRO A 100 18.36 -46.94 12.21
N PRO A 101 17.85 -46.87 10.97
CA PRO A 101 18.54 -46.27 9.84
C PRO A 101 18.78 -44.75 9.98
N ALA A 102 18.53 -44.20 11.17
CA ALA A 102 18.62 -42.79 11.50
C ALA A 102 20.06 -42.31 11.81
N LEU A 103 21.02 -43.16 12.02
CA LEU A 103 22.39 -42.83 12.38
C LEU A 103 23.38 -43.48 11.42
N VAL A 104 24.27 -42.64 10.82
CA VAL A 104 25.38 -43.18 10.00
C VAL A 104 26.51 -43.61 10.95
N VAL A 105 26.98 -44.85 10.81
CA VAL A 105 28.13 -45.37 11.59
C VAL A 105 29.31 -45.56 10.65
N ILE A 106 30.42 -44.88 10.94
CA ILE A 106 31.64 -44.90 10.15
C ILE A 106 32.77 -45.45 10.97
N GLU A 107 33.40 -46.51 10.46
CA GLU A 107 34.61 -47.09 10.97
C GLU A 107 35.82 -46.47 10.30
N MET A 108 36.72 -45.85 11.05
CA MET A 108 37.94 -45.24 10.55
C MET A 108 39.08 -46.24 10.69
N GLY A 109 39.43 -46.90 9.57
CA GLY A 109 40.47 -47.93 9.56
C GLY A 109 41.87 -47.44 9.93
N ILE A 110 42.12 -46.14 9.79
CA ILE A 110 43.33 -45.45 10.23
C ILE A 110 42.95 -44.49 11.33
N PRO A 111 43.65 -44.45 12.48
CA PRO A 111 43.34 -43.53 13.58
C PRO A 111 43.40 -42.06 13.14
N VAL A 112 42.27 -41.34 13.26
CA VAL A 112 42.12 -39.94 12.88
C VAL A 112 41.88 -39.10 14.11
N GLY A 113 42.58 -38.86 14.98
CA GLY A 113 42.32 -38.15 16.24
C GLY A 113 41.25 -37.05 16.20
N PHE A 114 40.48 -36.94 17.26
CA PHE A 114 39.41 -35.97 17.45
C PHE A 114 39.78 -34.52 17.03
N ALA A 115 41.01 -34.08 17.42
CA ALA A 115 41.46 -32.72 17.14
C ALA A 115 41.58 -32.41 15.62
N ALA A 116 41.96 -33.40 14.80
CA ALA A 116 42.08 -33.24 13.36
C ALA A 116 40.71 -33.12 12.71
N LEU A 117 39.72 -33.94 13.10
CA LEU A 117 38.34 -33.87 12.63
C LEU A 117 37.65 -32.57 13.05
N ASN A 118 37.85 -32.19 14.32
CA ASN A 118 37.27 -30.92 14.82
C ASN A 118 37.83 -29.72 14.08
N ARG A 119 39.15 -29.70 13.80
CA ARG A 119 39.77 -28.62 13.01
C ARG A 119 39.22 -28.54 11.58
N LEU A 120 39.09 -29.70 10.91
CA LEU A 120 38.57 -29.77 9.55
C LEU A 120 37.14 -29.20 9.46
N LEU A 121 36.25 -29.61 10.37
CA LEU A 121 34.88 -29.11 10.39
C LEU A 121 34.81 -27.61 10.76
N ALA A 122 35.60 -27.17 11.73
CA ALA A 122 35.68 -25.76 12.14
C ALA A 122 36.20 -24.87 11.01
N GLU A 123 37.23 -25.28 10.28
CA GLU A 123 37.76 -24.53 9.14
C GLU A 123 36.73 -24.38 8.00
N ARG A 124 35.96 -25.44 7.74
CA ARG A 124 34.88 -25.40 6.73
C ARG A 124 33.71 -24.51 7.17
N ALA A 125 33.24 -24.62 8.39
CA ALA A 125 32.19 -23.78 8.95
C ALA A 125 32.61 -22.30 9.00
N LEU A 126 33.83 -22.01 9.48
CA LEU A 126 34.38 -20.66 9.58
C LEU A 126 34.53 -20.00 8.21
N ASN A 127 35.00 -20.75 7.20
CA ASN A 127 35.12 -20.23 5.84
C ASN A 127 33.75 -19.82 5.24
N GLN A 128 32.70 -20.56 5.53
CA GLN A 128 31.35 -20.25 5.09
C GLN A 128 30.83 -18.97 5.75
N GLU A 129 30.96 -18.81 7.06
CA GLU A 129 30.56 -17.61 7.79
C GLU A 129 31.36 -16.38 7.33
N VAL A 130 32.67 -16.51 7.16
CA VAL A 130 33.54 -15.44 6.63
C VAL A 130 33.12 -15.04 5.22
N HIS A 131 32.75 -16.01 4.39
CA HIS A 131 32.28 -15.70 3.02
C HIS A 131 30.97 -14.91 3.05
N VAL A 132 29.97 -15.33 3.82
CA VAL A 132 28.68 -14.61 3.98
C VAL A 132 28.92 -13.20 4.55
N MET A 133 29.81 -13.04 5.52
CA MET A 133 30.15 -11.74 6.10
C MET A 133 30.81 -10.80 5.05
N ARG A 134 31.77 -11.29 4.27
CA ARG A 134 32.39 -10.52 3.18
C ARG A 134 31.38 -10.17 2.09
N TYR A 135 30.47 -11.08 1.78
CA TYR A 135 29.39 -10.83 0.85
C TYR A 135 28.45 -9.74 1.35
N SER A 136 28.07 -9.77 2.62
CA SER A 136 27.25 -8.73 3.28
C SER A 136 27.89 -7.34 3.17
N THR A 137 29.20 -7.23 3.46
CA THR A 137 29.94 -5.96 3.31
C THR A 137 29.91 -5.47 1.86
N ARG A 138 30.19 -6.35 0.90
CA ARG A 138 30.17 -6.01 -0.52
C ARG A 138 28.79 -5.55 -0.99
N VAL A 139 27.73 -6.22 -0.55
CA VAL A 139 26.34 -5.84 -0.85
C VAL A 139 26.06 -4.43 -0.32
N HIS A 140 26.40 -4.19 0.94
CA HIS A 140 26.20 -2.89 1.56
C HIS A 140 26.94 -1.78 0.80
N ASP A 141 28.23 -1.95 0.52
CA ASP A 141 29.05 -0.96 -0.16
C ASP A 141 28.53 -0.66 -1.58
N SER A 142 28.11 -1.69 -2.31
CA SER A 142 27.55 -1.52 -3.65
C SER A 142 26.25 -0.73 -3.64
N LEU A 143 25.28 -1.16 -2.82
CA LEU A 143 23.96 -0.51 -2.75
C LEU A 143 24.04 0.90 -2.13
N ALA A 144 24.82 1.08 -1.05
CA ALA A 144 25.03 2.39 -0.44
C ALA A 144 25.74 3.35 -1.40
N GLY A 145 26.76 2.86 -2.14
CA GLY A 145 27.44 3.64 -3.16
C GLY A 145 26.53 4.11 -4.29
N LEU A 146 25.58 3.28 -4.74
CA LEU A 146 24.56 3.66 -5.72
C LEU A 146 23.59 4.69 -5.15
N PHE A 147 23.09 4.45 -3.95
CA PHE A 147 22.15 5.36 -3.26
C PHE A 147 22.77 6.75 -3.05
N HIS A 148 24.02 6.84 -2.59
CA HIS A 148 24.71 8.11 -2.41
C HIS A 148 24.93 8.88 -3.73
N ARG A 149 25.02 8.18 -4.85
CA ARG A 149 25.08 8.81 -6.19
C ARG A 149 23.69 9.20 -6.74
N GLY A 150 22.63 9.03 -5.96
CA GLY A 150 21.27 9.37 -6.35
C GLY A 150 20.61 8.36 -7.29
N ALA A 151 21.06 7.11 -7.26
CA ALA A 151 20.42 6.06 -8.04
C ALA A 151 18.96 5.85 -7.57
N GLY A 152 18.03 5.89 -8.52
CA GLY A 152 16.63 5.62 -8.23
C GLY A 152 16.36 4.13 -7.97
N LEU A 153 15.15 3.84 -7.48
CA LEU A 153 14.72 2.50 -7.08
C LEU A 153 14.96 1.42 -8.14
N ARG A 154 14.74 1.74 -9.42
CA ARG A 154 14.96 0.81 -10.53
C ARG A 154 16.41 0.32 -10.61
N ILE A 155 17.37 1.24 -10.45
CA ILE A 155 18.81 0.93 -10.50
C ILE A 155 19.22 0.13 -9.27
N LEU A 156 18.67 0.45 -8.09
CA LEU A 156 18.92 -0.32 -6.87
C LEU A 156 18.43 -1.77 -6.99
N ILE A 157 17.22 -1.99 -7.52
CA ILE A 157 16.68 -3.35 -7.74
C ILE A 157 17.45 -4.09 -8.84
N GLN A 158 17.91 -3.39 -9.87
CA GLN A 158 18.82 -3.98 -10.86
C GLN A 158 20.11 -4.48 -10.21
N GLU A 159 20.70 -3.71 -9.30
CA GLU A 159 21.91 -4.14 -8.59
C GLU A 159 21.63 -5.31 -7.64
N VAL A 160 20.48 -5.32 -6.93
CA VAL A 160 20.07 -6.49 -6.15
C VAL A 160 19.97 -7.74 -7.02
N SER A 161 19.37 -7.62 -8.20
CA SER A 161 19.29 -8.72 -9.17
C SER A 161 20.67 -9.18 -9.66
N ASN A 162 21.57 -8.23 -9.96
CA ASN A 162 22.94 -8.53 -10.39
C ASN A 162 23.73 -9.27 -9.30
N LEU A 163 23.65 -8.79 -8.05
CA LEU A 163 24.33 -9.43 -6.91
C LEU A 163 23.74 -10.80 -6.56
N ALA A 164 22.44 -10.97 -6.73
CA ALA A 164 21.76 -12.25 -6.55
C ALA A 164 22.01 -13.24 -7.69
N HIS A 165 22.41 -12.78 -8.88
CA HIS A 165 22.34 -13.51 -10.14
C HIS A 165 20.96 -14.12 -10.42
N ASN A 166 19.91 -13.51 -9.87
CA ASN A 166 18.52 -13.96 -9.93
C ASN A 166 17.59 -12.75 -10.06
N PRO A 167 16.36 -12.92 -10.58
CA PRO A 167 15.38 -11.86 -10.63
C PRO A 167 15.08 -11.27 -9.25
N ALA A 168 14.95 -9.94 -9.22
CA ALA A 168 14.60 -9.20 -8.01
C ALA A 168 13.43 -8.26 -8.25
N VAL A 169 12.57 -8.10 -7.25
CA VAL A 169 11.42 -7.20 -7.28
C VAL A 169 11.30 -6.41 -5.99
N ALA A 170 10.75 -5.20 -6.08
CA ALA A 170 10.30 -4.41 -4.93
C ALA A 170 8.78 -4.24 -5.01
N LEU A 171 8.11 -4.49 -3.88
CA LEU A 171 6.66 -4.33 -3.72
C LEU A 171 6.38 -3.25 -2.69
N ASP A 172 5.32 -2.46 -2.90
CA ASP A 172 4.83 -1.51 -1.90
C ASP A 172 4.07 -2.21 -0.75
N SER A 173 3.64 -1.43 0.25
CA SER A 173 2.88 -1.93 1.40
C SER A 173 1.53 -2.58 1.05
N ARG A 174 1.05 -2.42 -0.19
CA ARG A 174 -0.18 -3.02 -0.71
C ARG A 174 0.08 -4.22 -1.62
N GLY A 175 1.35 -4.56 -1.83
CA GLY A 175 1.76 -5.62 -2.74
C GLY A 175 1.81 -5.19 -4.22
N HIS A 176 1.71 -3.90 -4.54
CA HIS A 176 1.90 -3.48 -5.92
C HIS A 176 3.38 -3.50 -6.28
N LEU A 177 3.67 -3.95 -7.50
CA LEU A 177 5.01 -3.96 -8.04
C LEU A 177 5.49 -2.52 -8.31
N VAL A 178 6.57 -2.11 -7.64
CA VAL A 178 7.17 -0.77 -7.78
C VAL A 178 8.38 -0.80 -8.71
N ALA A 179 9.22 -1.83 -8.60
CA ALA A 179 10.38 -2.04 -9.49
C ALA A 179 10.69 -3.53 -9.63
N HIS A 180 11.24 -3.92 -10.76
CA HIS A 180 11.72 -5.29 -11.00
C HIS A 180 12.90 -5.31 -11.95
N ASN A 181 13.69 -6.38 -11.88
CA ASN A 181 14.74 -6.69 -12.85
C ASN A 181 14.90 -8.20 -13.00
N GLY A 182 15.33 -8.65 -14.19
CA GLY A 182 15.61 -10.04 -14.48
C GLY A 182 14.41 -10.93 -14.81
N LEU A 183 13.17 -10.38 -14.80
CA LEU A 183 11.97 -11.11 -15.18
C LEU A 183 11.59 -10.86 -16.65
N ALA A 184 11.19 -11.91 -17.34
CA ALA A 184 10.56 -11.80 -18.66
C ALA A 184 9.19 -11.11 -18.54
N ALA A 185 8.78 -10.35 -19.55
CA ALA A 185 7.58 -9.51 -19.50
C ALA A 185 6.28 -10.29 -19.21
N ASP A 186 6.18 -11.51 -19.69
CA ASP A 186 5.06 -12.44 -19.47
C ASP A 186 5.07 -13.08 -18.08
N ALA A 187 6.22 -13.16 -17.42
CA ALA A 187 6.39 -13.72 -16.08
C ALA A 187 6.12 -12.73 -14.95
N VAL A 188 6.18 -11.42 -15.23
CA VAL A 188 6.08 -10.36 -14.20
C VAL A 188 4.76 -10.41 -13.43
N ALA A 189 3.63 -10.40 -14.14
CA ALA A 189 2.31 -10.36 -13.50
C ALA A 189 1.99 -11.65 -12.73
N PRO A 190 2.15 -12.88 -13.30
CA PRO A 190 1.86 -14.11 -12.57
C PRO A 190 2.73 -14.30 -11.32
N LEU A 191 4.03 -13.99 -11.41
CA LEU A 191 4.92 -14.10 -10.24
C LEU A 191 4.61 -13.05 -9.18
N ALA A 192 4.31 -11.81 -9.56
CA ALA A 192 3.92 -10.78 -8.61
C ALA A 192 2.64 -11.17 -7.85
N GLU A 193 1.63 -11.70 -8.53
CA GLU A 193 0.40 -12.20 -7.90
C GLU A 193 0.68 -13.36 -6.94
N SER A 194 1.49 -14.34 -7.35
CA SER A 194 1.86 -15.49 -6.51
C SER A 194 2.63 -15.06 -5.26
N VAL A 195 3.57 -14.12 -5.40
CA VAL A 195 4.32 -13.53 -4.27
C VAL A 195 3.38 -12.76 -3.34
N CYS A 196 2.48 -11.94 -3.89
CA CYS A 196 1.51 -11.19 -3.08
C CYS A 196 0.57 -12.13 -2.30
N ALA A 197 0.09 -13.18 -2.94
CA ALA A 197 -0.75 -14.19 -2.29
C ALA A 197 0.00 -14.90 -1.14
N MET A 198 1.26 -15.26 -1.36
CA MET A 198 2.13 -15.85 -0.34
C MET A 198 2.37 -14.88 0.83
N LEU A 199 2.64 -13.61 0.54
CA LEU A 199 2.91 -12.60 1.57
C LEU A 199 1.65 -12.20 2.36
N ALA A 200 0.47 -12.26 1.74
CA ALA A 200 -0.82 -11.96 2.38
C ALA A 200 -1.33 -13.13 3.25
N ALA A 201 -0.92 -14.36 2.96
CA ALA A 201 -1.25 -15.51 3.80
C ALA A 201 -0.56 -15.38 5.15
N ASP A 202 -1.35 -15.03 6.17
CA ASP A 202 -0.89 -14.88 7.57
C ASP A 202 -0.57 -16.27 8.14
N GLN A 203 0.64 -16.79 7.85
CA GLN A 203 1.09 -18.06 8.42
C GLN A 203 2.02 -17.80 9.60
N PRO A 204 1.72 -18.37 10.78
CA PRO A 204 2.53 -18.22 11.98
C PRO A 204 3.93 -18.89 11.90
N ALA A 205 4.30 -19.46 10.76
CA ALA A 205 5.53 -20.18 10.50
C ALA A 205 6.63 -19.38 9.77
N ALA A 206 6.50 -18.06 9.64
CA ALA A 206 7.63 -17.25 9.18
C ALA A 206 8.75 -17.32 10.22
N ARG A 207 9.84 -18.03 9.90
CA ARG A 207 11.06 -18.02 10.72
C ARG A 207 11.54 -16.57 10.81
N ARG A 208 11.39 -15.95 11.98
CA ARG A 208 12.13 -14.74 12.31
C ARG A 208 13.59 -15.17 12.50
N ILE A 209 14.41 -14.88 11.51
CA ILE A 209 15.85 -15.06 11.61
C ILE A 209 16.39 -13.73 12.15
N ASP A 210 16.95 -13.75 13.34
CA ASP A 210 17.73 -12.66 13.98
C ASP A 210 17.14 -11.23 13.89
N GLY A 211 15.84 -11.08 14.14
CA GLY A 211 15.19 -9.75 14.21
C GLY A 211 14.71 -9.17 12.88
N HIS A 212 15.05 -9.78 11.76
CA HIS A 212 14.53 -9.43 10.43
C HIS A 212 13.28 -10.25 10.09
N ASP A 213 12.29 -9.61 9.44
CA ASP A 213 11.07 -10.27 8.98
C ASP A 213 11.32 -10.80 7.55
N THR A 214 12.15 -11.84 7.46
CA THR A 214 12.51 -12.50 6.20
C THR A 214 11.72 -13.79 6.05
N ARG A 215 11.12 -14.00 4.89
CA ARG A 215 10.32 -15.16 4.54
C ARG A 215 10.95 -15.90 3.37
N VAL A 216 11.05 -17.22 3.50
CA VAL A 216 11.54 -18.10 2.46
C VAL A 216 10.47 -19.15 2.20
N GLN A 217 9.87 -19.10 1.01
CA GLN A 217 8.79 -20.04 0.62
C GLN A 217 8.84 -20.30 -0.88
N THR A 218 8.23 -21.39 -1.31
CA THR A 218 8.04 -21.70 -2.73
C THR A 218 6.80 -21.01 -3.26
N VAL A 219 6.90 -20.49 -4.47
CA VAL A 219 5.78 -19.88 -5.23
C VAL A 219 5.66 -20.52 -6.59
N THR A 220 4.44 -20.53 -7.13
CA THR A 220 4.20 -21.03 -8.49
C THR A 220 4.50 -19.93 -9.49
N GLY A 221 5.40 -20.21 -10.42
CA GLY A 221 5.77 -19.33 -11.51
C GLY A 221 5.04 -19.67 -12.82
N PRO A 222 5.48 -19.06 -13.94
CA PRO A 222 4.94 -19.34 -15.26
C PRO A 222 5.07 -20.83 -15.62
N HIS A 223 4.09 -21.35 -16.36
CA HIS A 223 4.06 -22.74 -16.81
C HIS A 223 4.16 -23.78 -15.67
N GLU A 224 3.55 -23.46 -14.50
CA GLU A 224 3.58 -24.31 -13.29
C GLU A 224 4.99 -24.59 -12.74
N SER A 225 5.98 -23.80 -13.13
CA SER A 225 7.33 -23.89 -12.59
C SER A 225 7.34 -23.50 -11.10
N VAL A 226 8.18 -24.17 -10.32
CA VAL A 226 8.32 -23.88 -8.88
C VAL A 226 9.54 -22.99 -8.66
N TRP A 227 9.33 -21.88 -7.97
CA TRP A 227 10.36 -20.91 -7.65
C TRP A 227 10.50 -20.77 -6.13
N THR A 228 11.70 -20.55 -5.65
CA THR A 228 11.91 -20.15 -4.25
C THR A 228 11.91 -18.63 -4.16
N CYS A 229 11.06 -18.11 -3.30
CA CYS A 229 10.93 -16.68 -2.99
C CYS A 229 11.65 -16.39 -1.67
N VAL A 230 12.60 -15.46 -1.68
CA VAL A 230 13.24 -14.89 -0.49
C VAL A 230 12.79 -13.44 -0.39
N ALA A 231 11.95 -13.15 0.61
CA ALA A 231 11.33 -11.84 0.79
C ALA A 231 11.66 -11.26 2.16
N SER A 232 12.23 -10.05 2.19
CA SER A 232 12.50 -9.31 3.43
C SER A 232 11.65 -8.06 3.52
N ALA A 233 11.01 -7.84 4.67
CA ALA A 233 10.11 -6.72 4.90
C ALA A 233 10.87 -5.40 5.03
N ILE A 234 10.44 -4.39 4.28
CA ILE A 234 10.93 -3.02 4.42
C ILE A 234 10.16 -2.37 5.56
N ARG A 235 10.86 -2.07 6.66
CA ARG A 235 10.31 -1.37 7.81
C ARG A 235 11.14 -0.12 8.12
N LEU A 236 10.45 1.01 8.25
CA LEU A 236 11.04 2.29 8.65
C LEU A 236 10.42 2.73 9.98
N GLY A 237 11.13 2.51 11.05
CA GLY A 237 10.60 2.65 12.41
C GLY A 237 9.46 1.66 12.66
N LYS A 238 8.23 2.17 12.90
CA LYS A 238 7.03 1.35 13.10
C LYS A 238 6.22 1.12 11.84
N SER A 239 6.56 1.80 10.75
CA SER A 239 5.83 1.73 9.49
C SER A 239 6.33 0.57 8.62
N PHE A 240 5.39 -0.16 8.03
CA PHE A 240 5.64 -1.17 7.02
C PHE A 240 5.48 -0.52 5.64
N GLU A 241 6.56 -0.50 4.83
CA GLU A 241 6.59 0.17 3.54
C GLU A 241 6.54 -0.78 2.34
N GLY A 242 6.86 -2.06 2.54
CA GLY A 242 6.81 -3.04 1.45
C GLY A 242 7.79 -4.21 1.62
N TRP A 243 8.22 -4.78 0.49
CA TRP A 243 9.09 -5.95 0.45
C TRP A 243 10.19 -5.81 -0.60
N VAL A 244 11.39 -6.31 -0.27
CA VAL A 244 12.42 -6.66 -1.25
C VAL A 244 12.39 -8.16 -1.43
N VAL A 245 12.32 -8.63 -2.66
CA VAL A 245 12.13 -10.05 -2.98
C VAL A 245 13.14 -10.49 -4.03
N ILE A 246 13.78 -11.64 -3.81
CA ILE A 246 14.58 -12.36 -4.79
C ILE A 246 13.82 -13.64 -5.17
N LEU A 247 13.77 -13.92 -6.46
CA LEU A 247 13.06 -15.06 -7.04
C LEU A 247 14.07 -16.00 -7.67
N VAL A 248 14.26 -17.18 -7.04
CA VAL A 248 15.20 -18.19 -7.51
C VAL A 248 14.43 -19.24 -8.31
N PRO A 249 14.77 -19.50 -9.61
CA PRO A 249 14.07 -20.47 -10.43
C PRO A 249 14.47 -21.92 -10.09
N ASP A 250 14.45 -22.23 -8.80
CA ASP A 250 14.76 -23.54 -8.23
C ASP A 250 13.88 -23.75 -6.99
N ALA A 251 13.32 -24.96 -6.85
CA ALA A 251 12.50 -25.33 -5.70
C ALA A 251 13.34 -25.58 -4.44
N HIS A 252 14.61 -25.93 -4.59
CA HIS A 252 15.51 -26.32 -3.49
C HIS A 252 16.90 -25.70 -3.68
N PRO A 253 17.04 -24.37 -3.62
CA PRO A 253 18.35 -23.71 -3.77
C PRO A 253 19.30 -24.17 -2.65
N GLY A 254 20.60 -24.17 -2.96
CA GLY A 254 21.64 -24.51 -2.00
C GLY A 254 21.54 -23.65 -0.73
N ARG A 255 21.85 -24.24 0.43
CA ARG A 255 21.75 -23.49 1.70
C ARG A 255 22.67 -22.27 1.75
N HIS A 256 23.83 -22.34 1.11
CA HIS A 256 24.76 -21.22 1.01
C HIS A 256 24.17 -20.09 0.17
N ASP A 257 23.60 -20.42 -1.01
CA ASP A 257 22.96 -19.44 -1.89
C ASP A 257 21.76 -18.79 -1.20
N LEU A 258 20.98 -19.61 -0.47
CA LEU A 258 19.86 -19.12 0.33
C LEU A 258 20.31 -18.16 1.44
N ALA A 259 21.43 -18.45 2.11
CA ALA A 259 22.01 -17.55 3.12
C ALA A 259 22.47 -16.23 2.48
N CYS A 260 23.12 -16.28 1.32
CA CYS A 260 23.52 -15.09 0.58
C CYS A 260 22.31 -14.25 0.13
N HIS A 261 21.26 -14.89 -0.40
CA HIS A 261 20.04 -14.18 -0.80
C HIS A 261 19.29 -13.57 0.39
N THR A 262 19.26 -14.26 1.52
CA THR A 262 18.70 -13.73 2.77
C THR A 262 19.44 -12.46 3.20
N VAL A 263 20.76 -12.53 3.31
CA VAL A 263 21.60 -11.38 3.67
C VAL A 263 21.44 -10.23 2.67
N LEU A 264 21.39 -10.54 1.38
CA LEU A 264 21.21 -9.54 0.33
C LEU A 264 19.87 -8.82 0.48
N THR A 265 18.76 -9.56 0.64
CA THR A 265 17.44 -8.93 0.81
C THR A 265 17.36 -8.10 2.09
N GLU A 266 17.93 -8.58 3.19
CA GLU A 266 17.98 -7.86 4.47
C GLU A 266 18.76 -6.55 4.37
N GLN A 267 19.96 -6.58 3.78
CA GLN A 267 20.77 -5.38 3.57
C GLN A 267 20.09 -4.39 2.60
N ALA A 268 19.42 -4.91 1.58
CA ALA A 268 18.72 -4.09 0.61
C ALA A 268 17.51 -3.36 1.22
N THR A 269 16.85 -3.90 2.25
CA THR A 269 15.62 -3.29 2.83
C THR A 269 15.82 -1.87 3.32
N ALA A 270 16.95 -1.59 3.97
CA ALA A 270 17.24 -0.26 4.49
C ALA A 270 17.44 0.78 3.38
N ILE A 271 18.21 0.41 2.35
CA ILE A 271 18.58 1.30 1.24
C ILE A 271 17.40 1.49 0.28
N VAL A 272 16.76 0.40 -0.13
CA VAL A 272 15.57 0.41 -0.99
C VAL A 272 14.42 1.12 -0.29
N GLY A 273 14.21 0.86 0.99
CA GLY A 273 13.19 1.54 1.79
C GLY A 273 13.41 3.03 1.92
N SER A 274 14.65 3.46 2.12
CA SER A 274 15.01 4.89 2.14
C SER A 274 14.73 5.57 0.81
N GLU A 275 15.03 4.91 -0.32
CA GLU A 275 14.72 5.44 -1.64
C GLU A 275 13.22 5.48 -1.93
N MET A 276 12.47 4.44 -1.54
CA MET A 276 11.00 4.44 -1.65
C MET A 276 10.37 5.59 -0.86
N LEU A 277 10.87 5.84 0.37
CA LEU A 277 10.40 6.96 1.17
C LEU A 277 10.77 8.31 0.55
N ARG A 278 12.01 8.44 0.03
CA ARG A 278 12.46 9.65 -0.66
C ARG A 278 11.57 9.94 -1.87
N GLN A 279 11.32 8.94 -2.71
CA GLN A 279 10.49 9.09 -3.90
C GLN A 279 9.05 9.46 -3.55
N ARG A 280 8.48 8.78 -2.55
CA ARG A 280 7.15 9.11 -2.04
C ARG A 280 7.07 10.53 -1.49
N SER A 281 8.11 10.99 -0.77
CA SER A 281 8.15 12.36 -0.23
C SER A 281 8.22 13.41 -1.34
N VAL A 282 8.96 13.14 -2.42
CA VAL A 282 9.01 14.01 -3.60
C VAL A 282 7.64 14.04 -4.29
N ASP A 283 7.05 12.88 -4.57
CA ASP A 283 5.71 12.78 -5.19
C ASP A 283 4.64 13.52 -4.35
N GLU A 284 4.68 13.36 -3.02
CA GLU A 284 3.77 14.06 -2.10
C GLU A 284 4.01 15.57 -2.04
N ALA A 285 5.26 16.02 -2.21
CA ALA A 285 5.59 17.45 -2.28
C ALA A 285 5.10 18.08 -3.59
N GLU A 286 5.29 17.39 -4.72
CA GLU A 286 4.78 17.80 -6.01
C GLU A 286 3.25 17.89 -6.04
N GLU A 287 2.57 16.85 -5.51
CA GLU A 287 1.11 16.85 -5.42
C GLU A 287 0.58 17.99 -4.52
N ARG A 288 1.26 18.27 -3.41
CA ARG A 288 0.91 19.42 -2.56
C ARG A 288 1.09 20.74 -3.30
N ALA A 289 2.22 20.92 -3.97
CA ALA A 289 2.50 22.15 -4.73
C ALA A 289 1.47 22.35 -5.88
N ARG A 290 1.08 21.26 -6.56
CA ARG A 290 -0.04 21.33 -7.54
C ARG A 290 -1.36 21.67 -6.86
N GLY A 291 -1.65 21.08 -5.72
CA GLY A 291 -2.84 21.39 -4.93
C GLY A 291 -2.91 22.85 -4.50
N ASP A 292 -1.79 23.42 -4.06
CA ASP A 292 -1.67 24.84 -3.72
C ASP A 292 -1.87 25.76 -4.92
N PHE A 293 -1.34 25.37 -6.09
CA PHE A 293 -1.60 26.10 -7.33
C PHE A 293 -3.08 26.08 -7.71
N VAL A 294 -3.72 24.91 -7.66
CA VAL A 294 -5.18 24.78 -7.92
C VAL A 294 -5.99 25.63 -6.95
N GLN A 295 -5.61 25.64 -5.67
CA GLN A 295 -6.27 26.47 -4.67
C GLN A 295 -6.11 27.96 -4.99
N ALA A 296 -4.90 28.40 -5.39
CA ALA A 296 -4.67 29.77 -5.85
C ALA A 296 -5.50 30.10 -7.10
N LEU A 297 -5.64 29.15 -8.04
CA LEU A 297 -6.40 29.30 -9.28
C LEU A 297 -7.90 29.50 -9.02
N VAL A 298 -8.51 28.64 -8.18
CA VAL A 298 -9.95 28.71 -7.87
C VAL A 298 -10.32 29.91 -7.00
N HIS A 299 -9.37 30.47 -6.25
CA HIS A 299 -9.60 31.70 -5.46
C HIS A 299 -9.14 32.97 -6.19
N GLY A 300 -8.36 32.84 -7.27
CA GLY A 300 -7.77 33.97 -7.97
C GLY A 300 -6.74 34.72 -7.12
N SER A 301 -5.99 34.00 -6.27
CA SER A 301 -5.04 34.57 -5.31
C SER A 301 -3.61 34.58 -5.83
N PHE A 302 -3.41 35.11 -7.04
CA PHE A 302 -2.10 35.37 -7.59
C PHE A 302 -1.72 36.85 -7.44
N SER A 303 -0.43 37.12 -7.19
CA SER A 303 0.07 38.48 -7.05
C SER A 303 0.05 39.25 -8.38
N SER A 304 0.18 38.54 -9.50
CA SER A 304 0.13 39.07 -10.85
C SER A 304 -0.15 37.96 -11.87
N GLU A 305 -0.50 38.35 -13.09
CA GLU A 305 -0.61 37.38 -14.20
C GLU A 305 0.73 36.72 -14.53
N HIS A 306 1.85 37.42 -14.34
CA HIS A 306 3.18 36.86 -14.50
C HIS A 306 3.47 35.76 -13.47
N ASP A 307 3.10 35.97 -12.19
CA ASP A 307 3.20 34.96 -11.12
C ASP A 307 2.37 33.71 -11.44
N MET A 308 1.14 33.91 -11.91
CA MET A 308 0.28 32.82 -12.34
C MET A 308 0.90 32.01 -13.48
N ARG A 309 1.45 32.67 -14.50
CA ARG A 309 2.10 32.01 -15.65
C ARG A 309 3.36 31.23 -15.22
N ALA A 310 4.23 31.85 -14.44
CA ALA A 310 5.46 31.20 -13.97
C ALA A 310 5.17 29.92 -13.13
N ARG A 311 4.16 29.99 -12.28
CA ARG A 311 3.73 28.84 -11.47
C ARG A 311 3.02 27.77 -12.31
N ALA A 312 2.22 28.15 -13.31
CA ALA A 312 1.57 27.23 -14.21
C ALA A 312 2.58 26.45 -15.07
N GLU A 313 3.59 27.16 -15.59
CA GLU A 313 4.69 26.56 -16.38
C GLU A 313 5.47 25.52 -15.53
N HIS A 314 5.72 25.83 -14.25
CA HIS A 314 6.38 24.90 -13.34
C HIS A 314 5.58 23.60 -13.14
N HIS A 315 4.26 23.65 -13.24
CA HIS A 315 3.37 22.49 -13.06
C HIS A 315 2.86 21.88 -14.37
N ASP A 316 3.40 22.32 -15.51
CA ASP A 316 3.00 21.87 -16.85
C ASP A 316 1.49 22.09 -17.12
N ILE A 317 0.98 23.28 -16.73
CA ILE A 317 -0.42 23.68 -16.86
C ILE A 317 -0.57 24.74 -17.96
N GLU A 318 -1.30 24.40 -19.01
CA GLU A 318 -1.62 25.34 -20.10
C GLU A 318 -2.79 26.25 -19.68
N LEU A 319 -2.50 27.52 -19.37
CA LEU A 319 -3.48 28.49 -18.86
C LEU A 319 -4.56 28.86 -19.87
N ASP A 320 -4.26 28.76 -21.16
CA ASP A 320 -5.18 29.09 -22.26
C ASP A 320 -6.10 27.89 -22.64
N SER A 321 -5.91 26.74 -21.97
CA SER A 321 -6.78 25.58 -22.12
C SER A 321 -8.20 25.86 -21.59
N ARG A 322 -9.15 25.06 -22.04
CA ARG A 322 -10.51 25.06 -21.48
C ARG A 322 -10.58 24.17 -20.26
N PHE A 323 -11.24 24.65 -19.21
CA PHE A 323 -11.32 23.92 -17.94
C PHE A 323 -12.77 23.64 -17.52
N GLY A 324 -12.97 22.46 -16.97
CA GLY A 324 -14.14 22.10 -16.17
C GLY A 324 -13.78 22.08 -14.69
N VAL A 325 -14.61 22.70 -13.85
CA VAL A 325 -14.42 22.70 -12.39
C VAL A 325 -15.51 21.88 -11.73
N PHE A 326 -15.09 20.88 -10.96
CA PHE A 326 -15.97 19.94 -10.28
C PHE A 326 -15.71 19.98 -8.78
N VAL A 327 -16.76 19.87 -8.01
CA VAL A 327 -16.69 19.83 -6.56
C VAL A 327 -17.53 18.68 -5.98
N ALA A 328 -17.01 18.03 -4.98
CA ALA A 328 -17.69 16.95 -4.26
C ALA A 328 -17.37 17.01 -2.77
N PRO A 329 -18.13 16.34 -1.88
CA PRO A 329 -17.77 16.24 -0.47
C PRO A 329 -16.38 15.60 -0.29
N GLY A 330 -15.46 16.30 0.41
CA GLY A 330 -14.05 15.89 0.59
C GLY A 330 -13.80 14.97 1.80
N VAL A 331 -14.80 14.79 2.68
CA VAL A 331 -14.64 13.97 3.89
C VAL A 331 -14.57 12.50 3.52
N LEU A 332 -13.39 11.89 3.70
CA LEU A 332 -13.24 10.44 3.69
C LEU A 332 -13.64 9.87 5.06
N PRO A 333 -14.23 8.66 5.11
CA PRO A 333 -14.40 7.95 6.38
C PRO A 333 -13.05 7.83 7.08
N HIS A 334 -13.02 8.00 8.39
CA HIS A 334 -11.83 7.94 9.22
C HIS A 334 -11.06 6.63 8.98
N GLY A 335 -9.92 6.73 8.28
CA GLY A 335 -8.91 5.68 8.17
C GLY A 335 -7.67 6.08 8.97
N PRO A 336 -6.76 5.13 9.27
CA PRO A 336 -5.55 5.39 10.06
C PRO A 336 -4.52 6.28 9.35
N ASP A 337 -4.84 6.79 8.17
CA ASP A 337 -3.94 7.56 7.32
C ASP A 337 -4.00 9.07 7.61
N SER A 338 -2.87 9.75 7.44
CA SER A 338 -2.80 11.19 7.55
C SER A 338 -3.71 11.89 6.54
N PRO A 339 -4.22 13.11 6.83
CA PRO A 339 -5.04 13.89 5.90
C PRO A 339 -4.38 14.08 4.52
N THR A 340 -3.05 14.23 4.48
CA THR A 340 -2.26 14.40 3.26
C THR A 340 -2.26 13.13 2.39
N ALA A 341 -2.09 11.96 3.00
CA ALA A 341 -2.15 10.68 2.27
C ALA A 341 -3.55 10.41 1.70
N SER A 342 -4.59 10.90 2.36
CA SER A 342 -5.98 10.85 1.86
C SER A 342 -6.18 11.74 0.65
N THR A 343 -5.60 12.95 0.64
CA THR A 343 -5.69 13.90 -0.47
C THR A 343 -4.96 13.40 -1.72
N VAL A 344 -3.74 12.87 -1.56
CA VAL A 344 -2.97 12.27 -2.68
C VAL A 344 -3.72 11.08 -3.28
N ARG A 345 -4.35 10.25 -2.47
CA ARG A 345 -5.17 9.14 -2.97
C ARG A 345 -6.39 9.63 -3.74
N LEU A 346 -7.06 10.67 -3.25
CA LEU A 346 -8.19 11.29 -3.96
C LEU A 346 -7.77 11.91 -5.28
N ALA A 347 -6.59 12.53 -5.33
CA ALA A 347 -6.03 13.13 -6.54
C ALA A 347 -5.77 12.07 -7.63
N ARG A 348 -5.04 11.02 -7.31
CA ARG A 348 -4.81 9.89 -8.25
C ARG A 348 -6.10 9.27 -8.74
N TYR A 349 -7.05 9.23 -7.87
CA TYR A 349 -8.35 8.66 -8.08
C TYR A 349 -9.20 9.51 -9.04
N ALA A 350 -9.34 10.80 -8.79
CA ALA A 350 -10.03 11.71 -9.67
C ALA A 350 -9.38 11.77 -11.07
N ALA A 351 -8.04 11.71 -11.13
CA ALA A 351 -7.32 11.61 -12.40
C ALA A 351 -7.60 10.28 -13.14
N GLY A 352 -7.81 9.17 -12.41
CA GLY A 352 -8.08 7.85 -12.98
C GLY A 352 -9.52 7.63 -13.46
N VAL A 353 -10.47 8.47 -13.04
CA VAL A 353 -11.88 8.40 -13.46
C VAL A 353 -12.09 8.88 -14.89
N ALA A 354 -11.13 9.63 -15.45
CA ALA A 354 -11.26 10.14 -16.80
C ALA A 354 -11.26 9.01 -17.84
N PRO A 355 -12.26 8.91 -18.73
CA PRO A 355 -12.28 7.91 -19.80
C PRO A 355 -11.12 8.07 -20.79
N HIS A 356 -10.34 9.16 -20.67
CA HIS A 356 -9.26 9.50 -21.57
C HIS A 356 -8.00 9.90 -20.79
N ARG A 357 -6.95 9.07 -20.86
CA ARG A 357 -5.64 9.27 -20.22
C ARG A 357 -4.86 10.52 -20.66
N SER A 358 -5.28 11.18 -21.74
CA SER A 358 -4.61 12.36 -22.29
C SER A 358 -5.15 13.69 -21.75
N VAL A 359 -6.01 13.67 -20.75
CA VAL A 359 -6.59 14.88 -20.13
C VAL A 359 -5.98 15.08 -18.76
N HIS A 360 -5.51 16.29 -18.48
CA HIS A 360 -4.93 16.63 -17.17
C HIS A 360 -6.04 16.98 -16.18
N ALA A 361 -5.99 16.39 -15.02
CA ALA A 361 -6.86 16.70 -13.89
C ALA A 361 -6.02 17.09 -12.68
N TYR A 362 -6.28 18.26 -12.14
CA TYR A 362 -5.61 18.83 -10.98
C TYR A 362 -6.58 18.82 -9.81
N VAL A 363 -6.15 18.28 -8.68
CA VAL A 363 -7.05 18.00 -7.57
C VAL A 363 -6.53 18.63 -6.29
N THR A 364 -7.43 19.20 -5.50
CA THR A 364 -7.12 19.69 -4.16
C THR A 364 -8.32 19.46 -3.23
N VAL A 365 -8.10 19.60 -1.93
CA VAL A 365 -9.17 19.61 -0.93
C VAL A 365 -9.14 20.96 -0.25
N ILE A 366 -10.28 21.67 -0.29
CA ILE A 366 -10.46 22.98 0.33
C ILE A 366 -11.54 22.84 1.40
N GLY A 367 -11.13 22.93 2.67
CA GLY A 367 -12.03 22.66 3.78
C GLY A 367 -12.58 21.22 3.74
N ASP A 368 -13.91 21.09 3.58
CA ASP A 368 -14.61 19.79 3.48
C ASP A 368 -14.96 19.41 2.04
N VAL A 369 -14.37 20.07 1.03
CA VAL A 369 -14.72 19.89 -0.39
C VAL A 369 -13.53 19.44 -1.21
N LEU A 370 -13.72 18.36 -1.94
CA LEU A 370 -12.83 17.93 -3.01
C LEU A 370 -13.07 18.79 -4.24
N VAL A 371 -12.02 19.40 -4.77
CA VAL A 371 -12.04 20.26 -5.94
C VAL A 371 -11.20 19.62 -7.04
N VAL A 372 -11.77 19.48 -8.21
CA VAL A 372 -11.09 18.99 -9.42
C VAL A 372 -11.18 20.06 -10.50
N VAL A 373 -10.03 20.50 -10.99
CA VAL A 373 -9.92 21.33 -12.19
C VAL A 373 -9.36 20.46 -13.31
N ARG A 374 -10.13 20.27 -14.37
CA ARG A 374 -9.76 19.37 -15.46
C ARG A 374 -9.76 20.11 -16.79
N THR A 375 -8.76 19.85 -17.64
CA THR A 375 -8.78 20.33 -19.02
C THR A 375 -9.88 19.64 -19.83
N LEU A 376 -10.56 20.39 -20.69
CA LEU A 376 -11.60 19.89 -21.60
C LEU A 376 -11.02 19.77 -23.00
N ARG A 377 -11.46 18.75 -23.73
CA ARG A 377 -11.05 18.50 -25.12
C ARG A 377 -11.92 19.22 -26.12
N SER A 378 -13.19 19.29 -25.77
CA SER A 378 -14.20 19.86 -26.66
C SER A 378 -14.04 21.37 -26.77
N GLU A 379 -14.29 21.89 -27.95
CA GLU A 379 -14.22 23.34 -28.23
C GLU A 379 -15.57 24.01 -28.25
N GLN A 380 -16.61 23.25 -28.56
CA GLN A 380 -17.99 23.76 -28.64
C GLN A 380 -18.66 23.70 -27.27
N ASP A 381 -19.43 24.74 -26.93
CA ASP A 381 -20.04 24.87 -25.60
C ASP A 381 -20.94 23.68 -25.19
N ASP A 382 -21.72 23.14 -26.13
CA ASP A 382 -22.60 22.01 -25.85
C ASP A 382 -21.79 20.73 -25.64
N ALA A 383 -20.75 20.46 -26.43
CA ALA A 383 -19.88 19.31 -26.28
C ALA A 383 -19.04 19.40 -25.01
N MET A 384 -18.58 20.60 -24.61
CA MET A 384 -17.93 20.82 -23.32
C MET A 384 -18.86 20.47 -22.14
N ARG A 385 -20.12 20.85 -22.22
CA ARG A 385 -21.11 20.53 -21.17
C ARG A 385 -21.36 19.03 -21.08
N GLU A 386 -21.47 18.35 -22.21
CA GLU A 386 -21.65 16.89 -22.26
C GLU A 386 -20.44 16.16 -21.67
N GLU A 387 -19.20 16.58 -22.04
CA GLU A 387 -17.97 16.06 -21.46
C GLU A 387 -17.90 16.27 -19.95
N MET A 388 -18.32 17.44 -19.46
CA MET A 388 -18.37 17.72 -18.02
C MET A 388 -19.39 16.85 -17.30
N ASP A 389 -20.56 16.65 -17.89
CA ASP A 389 -21.61 15.85 -17.29
C ASP A 389 -21.26 14.35 -17.25
N GLU A 390 -20.62 13.83 -18.30
CA GLU A 390 -20.07 12.46 -18.29
C GLU A 390 -19.03 12.27 -17.19
N TYR A 391 -18.09 13.21 -17.05
CA TYR A 391 -17.08 13.12 -16.01
C TYR A 391 -17.69 13.22 -14.61
N ALA A 392 -18.64 14.11 -14.38
CA ALA A 392 -19.31 14.26 -13.10
C ALA A 392 -20.08 12.99 -12.70
N ARG A 393 -20.78 12.36 -13.67
CA ARG A 393 -21.46 11.08 -13.44
C ARG A 393 -20.47 9.95 -13.11
N ALA A 394 -19.39 9.82 -13.88
CA ALA A 394 -18.35 8.83 -13.65
C ALA A 394 -17.70 9.01 -12.26
N MET A 395 -17.39 10.25 -11.89
CA MET A 395 -16.84 10.59 -10.58
C MET A 395 -17.82 10.27 -9.44
N SER A 396 -19.11 10.57 -9.61
CA SER A 396 -20.14 10.25 -8.61
C SER A 396 -20.29 8.74 -8.41
N THR A 397 -20.32 7.97 -9.49
CA THR A 397 -20.40 6.50 -9.45
C THR A 397 -19.21 5.89 -8.72
N GLU A 398 -18.05 6.41 -8.99
CA GLU A 398 -16.84 5.89 -8.39
C GLU A 398 -16.69 6.32 -6.92
N LEU A 399 -17.09 7.51 -6.54
CA LEU A 399 -17.20 7.92 -5.14
C LEU A 399 -18.20 7.04 -4.37
N GLU A 400 -19.33 6.68 -5.00
CA GLU A 400 -20.30 5.74 -4.44
C GLU A 400 -19.69 4.36 -4.21
N ARG A 401 -19.01 3.82 -5.22
CA ARG A 401 -18.36 2.51 -5.14
C ARG A 401 -17.38 2.41 -3.96
N ARG A 402 -16.65 3.48 -3.66
CA ARG A 402 -15.64 3.50 -2.58
C ARG A 402 -16.17 3.89 -1.22
N ARG A 403 -17.18 4.73 -1.16
CA ARG A 403 -17.77 5.22 0.10
C ARG A 403 -18.97 4.39 0.57
N GLY A 404 -19.54 3.57 -0.32
CA GLY A 404 -20.83 2.93 -0.05
C GLY A 404 -22.00 3.91 0.04
N MET A 405 -21.79 5.19 -0.27
CA MET A 405 -22.79 6.25 -0.21
C MET A 405 -22.75 7.11 -1.47
N ARG A 406 -23.92 7.39 -2.02
CA ARG A 406 -24.07 8.33 -3.15
C ARG A 406 -23.69 9.73 -2.70
N ALA A 407 -22.71 10.33 -3.39
CA ALA A 407 -22.27 11.70 -3.16
C ALA A 407 -22.65 12.60 -4.33
N PRO A 408 -23.14 13.83 -4.08
CA PRO A 408 -23.34 14.80 -5.16
C PRO A 408 -21.97 15.23 -5.71
N VAL A 409 -21.85 15.26 -7.03
CA VAL A 409 -20.74 15.90 -7.75
C VAL A 409 -21.34 17.06 -8.54
N SER A 410 -20.90 18.26 -8.21
CA SER A 410 -21.44 19.48 -8.83
C SER A 410 -20.38 20.19 -9.65
N TYR A 411 -20.79 20.89 -10.71
CA TYR A 411 -19.88 21.59 -11.60
C TYR A 411 -20.48 22.92 -12.10
N GLY A 412 -19.58 23.88 -12.38
CA GLY A 412 -19.91 25.19 -12.91
C GLY A 412 -20.04 25.21 -14.43
N ARG A 413 -20.02 26.42 -15.03
CA ARG A 413 -19.88 26.56 -16.49
C ARG A 413 -18.48 26.16 -16.95
N PRO A 414 -18.27 25.75 -18.22
CA PRO A 414 -16.94 25.62 -18.78
C PRO A 414 -16.17 26.95 -18.70
N ALA A 415 -14.90 26.91 -18.26
CA ALA A 415 -14.02 28.07 -18.22
C ALA A 415 -13.14 28.09 -19.48
N ARG A 416 -13.09 29.20 -20.19
CA ARG A 416 -12.34 29.39 -21.42
C ARG A 416 -10.92 29.91 -21.21
N GLY A 417 -10.34 29.53 -20.11
CA GLY A 417 -9.00 29.89 -19.64
C GLY A 417 -8.93 29.99 -18.15
N ALA A 418 -7.73 30.11 -17.62
CA ALA A 418 -7.49 30.18 -16.18
C ALA A 418 -8.24 31.31 -15.48
N GLY A 419 -8.44 32.46 -16.15
CA GLY A 419 -9.14 33.62 -15.60
C GLY A 419 -10.61 33.35 -15.24
N GLU A 420 -11.28 32.42 -15.93
CA GLU A 420 -12.67 32.05 -15.66
C GLU A 420 -12.86 30.91 -14.67
N VAL A 421 -11.77 30.23 -14.26
CA VAL A 421 -11.82 29.09 -13.33
C VAL A 421 -12.42 29.48 -11.99
N ARG A 422 -12.11 30.67 -11.48
CA ARG A 422 -12.66 31.20 -10.22
C ARG A 422 -14.19 31.29 -10.25
N GLU A 423 -14.75 31.77 -11.33
CA GLU A 423 -16.20 31.90 -11.48
C GLU A 423 -16.86 30.52 -11.60
N SER A 424 -16.29 29.64 -12.42
CA SER A 424 -16.75 28.24 -12.54
C SER A 424 -16.71 27.52 -11.20
N TYR A 425 -15.67 27.74 -10.38
CA TYR A 425 -15.59 27.19 -9.02
C TYR A 425 -16.69 27.71 -8.10
N ARG A 426 -16.96 29.03 -8.11
CA ARG A 426 -18.06 29.62 -7.32
C ARG A 426 -19.40 29.01 -7.68
N GLU A 427 -19.67 28.86 -8.97
CA GLU A 427 -20.87 28.20 -9.47
C GLU A 427 -20.98 26.75 -9.04
N ALA A 428 -19.89 25.97 -9.16
CA ALA A 428 -19.83 24.60 -8.72
C ALA A 428 -20.11 24.46 -7.21
N ARG A 429 -19.55 25.37 -6.40
CA ARG A 429 -19.77 25.41 -4.93
C ARG A 429 -21.22 25.73 -4.58
N VAL A 430 -21.85 26.67 -5.29
CA VAL A 430 -23.28 26.98 -5.13
C VAL A 430 -24.12 25.75 -5.47
N ALA A 431 -23.81 25.11 -6.59
CA ALA A 431 -24.51 23.89 -7.02
C ALA A 431 -24.38 22.76 -5.99
N LEU A 432 -23.20 22.57 -5.40
CA LEU A 432 -22.97 21.57 -4.35
C LEU A 432 -23.77 21.90 -3.07
N GLY A 433 -23.76 23.15 -2.64
CA GLY A 433 -24.53 23.61 -1.48
C GLY A 433 -26.03 23.33 -1.63
N ILE A 434 -26.57 23.62 -2.81
CA ILE A 434 -27.97 23.34 -3.17
C ILE A 434 -28.23 21.84 -3.24
N ALA A 435 -27.36 21.06 -3.90
CA ALA A 435 -27.52 19.61 -4.02
C ALA A 435 -27.54 18.94 -2.63
N ARG A 436 -26.65 19.36 -1.71
CA ARG A 436 -26.62 18.87 -0.31
C ARG A 436 -27.94 19.16 0.42
N ARG A 437 -28.47 20.38 0.31
CA ARG A 437 -29.73 20.79 0.96
C ARG A 437 -30.95 20.08 0.41
N LEU A 438 -30.96 19.84 -0.89
CA LEU A 438 -32.06 19.14 -1.55
C LEU A 438 -31.88 17.61 -1.56
N HIS A 439 -30.87 17.08 -0.83
CA HIS A 439 -30.54 15.66 -0.79
C HIS A 439 -30.40 15.03 -2.19
N ARG A 440 -29.97 15.83 -3.18
CA ARG A 440 -29.67 15.34 -4.52
C ARG A 440 -28.39 14.52 -4.49
N THR A 441 -28.38 13.45 -5.27
CA THR A 441 -27.22 12.58 -5.48
C THR A 441 -26.88 12.56 -6.95
N GLY A 442 -25.62 12.25 -7.28
CA GLY A 442 -25.16 12.20 -8.66
C GLY A 442 -24.64 13.55 -9.19
N ALA A 443 -24.54 13.67 -10.51
CA ALA A 443 -24.10 14.88 -11.18
C ALA A 443 -25.13 16.02 -11.06
N THR A 444 -24.67 17.24 -10.80
CA THR A 444 -25.53 18.44 -10.73
C THR A 444 -24.82 19.62 -11.37
N SER A 445 -25.34 20.09 -12.49
CA SER A 445 -24.85 21.30 -13.16
C SER A 445 -25.42 22.57 -12.51
N TYR A 446 -24.57 23.60 -12.36
CA TYR A 446 -25.06 24.91 -11.96
C TYR A 446 -26.10 25.46 -12.92
N GLN A 447 -25.98 25.20 -14.24
CA GLN A 447 -26.92 25.67 -15.25
C GLN A 447 -28.33 25.04 -15.13
N GLU A 448 -28.43 23.83 -14.59
CA GLU A 448 -29.73 23.21 -14.30
C GLU A 448 -30.48 23.93 -13.18
N LEU A 449 -29.77 24.71 -12.38
CA LEU A 449 -30.32 25.50 -11.27
C LEU A 449 -30.76 26.90 -11.72
N ARG A 450 -31.38 26.99 -12.89
CA ARG A 450 -31.75 28.24 -13.62
C ARG A 450 -32.18 29.41 -12.74
N SER A 451 -33.03 29.18 -11.73
CA SER A 451 -33.49 30.24 -10.82
C SER A 451 -32.38 30.79 -9.91
N PHE A 452 -31.40 29.98 -9.55
CA PHE A 452 -30.27 30.42 -8.73
C PHE A 452 -29.29 31.31 -9.51
N THR A 453 -29.14 31.07 -10.82
CA THR A 453 -28.31 31.92 -11.69
C THR A 453 -28.81 33.36 -11.74
N VAL A 454 -30.13 33.55 -11.79
CA VAL A 454 -30.76 34.88 -11.76
C VAL A 454 -30.64 35.49 -10.37
N LEU A 455 -30.90 34.70 -9.33
CA LEU A 455 -30.85 35.17 -7.95
C LEU A 455 -29.43 35.56 -7.49
N ALA A 456 -28.40 34.93 -8.03
CA ALA A 456 -27.00 35.27 -7.73
C ALA A 456 -26.65 36.72 -8.06
N GLN A 457 -27.30 37.31 -9.07
CA GLN A 457 -27.10 38.71 -9.46
C GLN A 457 -27.67 39.72 -8.44
N VAL A 458 -28.66 39.31 -7.67
CA VAL A 458 -29.34 40.18 -6.70
C VAL A 458 -29.09 39.75 -5.24
N ALA A 459 -28.44 38.61 -5.00
CA ALA A 459 -28.24 38.05 -3.64
C ALA A 459 -27.53 39.02 -2.70
N ASP A 460 -26.59 39.78 -3.20
CA ASP A 460 -25.72 40.68 -2.40
C ASP A 460 -26.35 42.06 -2.15
N THR A 461 -27.58 42.28 -2.58
CA THR A 461 -28.26 43.58 -2.35
C THR A 461 -28.76 43.71 -0.91
N ALA A 462 -28.85 44.94 -0.43
CA ALA A 462 -29.39 45.25 0.92
C ALA A 462 -30.83 44.70 1.10
N HIS A 463 -31.65 44.78 0.04
CA HIS A 463 -33.02 44.29 0.06
C HIS A 463 -33.09 42.77 0.18
N SER A 464 -32.23 42.04 -0.54
CA SER A 464 -32.16 40.57 -0.47
C SER A 464 -31.73 40.11 0.91
N ARG A 465 -30.71 40.76 1.48
CA ARG A 465 -30.27 40.50 2.86
C ARG A 465 -31.33 40.81 3.91
N GLN A 466 -32.13 41.86 3.69
CA GLN A 466 -33.26 42.20 4.57
C GLN A 466 -34.35 41.12 4.48
N LEU A 467 -34.78 40.73 3.30
CA LEU A 467 -35.76 39.67 3.08
C LEU A 467 -35.35 38.36 3.76
N VAL A 468 -34.07 37.96 3.58
CA VAL A 468 -33.52 36.76 4.22
C VAL A 468 -33.61 36.83 5.75
N ARG A 469 -33.28 38.00 6.36
CA ARG A 469 -33.39 38.20 7.81
C ARG A 469 -34.82 38.15 8.29
N GLU A 470 -35.75 38.79 7.60
CA GLU A 470 -37.16 38.84 7.95
C GLU A 470 -37.83 37.46 7.91
N ILE A 471 -37.51 36.64 6.94
CA ILE A 471 -38.12 35.31 6.75
C ILE A 471 -37.36 34.22 7.51
N LEU A 472 -36.03 34.14 7.41
CA LEU A 472 -35.29 33.05 8.05
C LEU A 472 -34.97 33.31 9.51
N GLY A 473 -34.88 34.58 9.95
CA GLY A 473 -34.58 34.94 11.36
C GLY A 473 -35.55 34.32 12.36
N PRO A 474 -36.87 34.52 12.22
CA PRO A 474 -37.85 33.91 13.12
C PRO A 474 -37.88 32.39 13.11
N LEU A 475 -37.54 31.75 11.99
CA LEU A 475 -37.58 30.30 11.83
C LEU A 475 -36.34 29.61 12.43
N ARG A 476 -35.21 30.30 12.56
CA ARG A 476 -34.00 29.78 13.21
C ARG A 476 -34.15 29.63 14.74
N SER A 477 -35.13 30.32 15.34
CA SER A 477 -35.38 30.30 16.80
C SER A 477 -36.14 29.05 17.28
N GLY A 478 -36.65 28.23 16.36
CA GLY A 478 -37.42 27.02 16.69
C GLY A 478 -36.88 25.76 16.02
N PRO A 479 -36.76 24.67 16.79
CA PRO A 479 -36.33 23.39 16.18
C PRO A 479 -37.32 23.00 15.09
N ASP A 480 -36.81 22.51 13.97
CA ASP A 480 -37.51 21.93 12.81
C ASP A 480 -38.42 22.86 12.00
N LEU A 481 -38.58 24.15 12.32
CA LEU A 481 -39.49 25.02 11.56
C LEU A 481 -38.99 25.27 10.14
N LEU A 482 -37.71 25.56 9.99
CA LEU A 482 -37.11 25.82 8.68
C LEU A 482 -37.11 24.54 7.81
N ASP A 483 -36.73 23.41 8.37
CA ASP A 483 -36.70 22.14 7.64
C ASP A 483 -38.12 21.69 7.25
N THR A 484 -39.10 21.93 8.14
CA THR A 484 -40.52 21.69 7.83
C THR A 484 -41.01 22.58 6.69
N LEU A 485 -40.61 23.88 6.69
CA LEU A 485 -40.97 24.82 5.62
C LEU A 485 -40.33 24.44 4.29
N ILE A 486 -39.04 24.07 4.30
CA ILE A 486 -38.33 23.62 3.11
C ILE A 486 -39.03 22.38 2.51
N ALA A 487 -39.32 21.38 3.33
CA ALA A 487 -40.03 20.18 2.88
C ALA A 487 -41.43 20.53 2.30
N TYR A 488 -42.17 21.43 2.95
CA TYR A 488 -43.51 21.85 2.47
C TYR A 488 -43.46 22.54 1.12
N LEU A 489 -42.51 23.44 0.93
CA LEU A 489 -42.34 24.16 -0.32
C LEU A 489 -41.79 23.24 -1.43
N SER A 490 -40.94 22.28 -1.09
CA SER A 490 -40.41 21.28 -2.05
C SER A 490 -41.51 20.35 -2.58
N GLU A 491 -42.52 20.06 -1.76
CA GLU A 491 -43.73 19.29 -2.14
C GLU A 491 -44.85 20.15 -2.77
N GLY A 492 -44.47 21.36 -3.25
CA GLY A 492 -45.42 22.26 -3.92
C GLY A 492 -46.56 22.78 -3.03
N GLY A 493 -46.37 22.86 -1.73
CA GLY A 493 -47.38 23.29 -0.77
C GLY A 493 -48.42 22.18 -0.42
N ASN A 494 -48.11 20.93 -0.73
CA ASN A 494 -49.01 19.81 -0.45
C ASN A 494 -48.78 19.23 0.96
N VAL A 495 -49.74 19.51 1.85
CA VAL A 495 -49.70 19.07 3.26
C VAL A 495 -49.58 17.55 3.40
N ASN A 496 -50.33 16.77 2.57
CA ASN A 496 -50.34 15.32 2.69
C ASN A 496 -49.04 14.69 2.18
N ALA A 497 -48.46 15.23 1.10
CA ALA A 497 -47.15 14.81 0.60
C ALA A 497 -46.07 15.11 1.62
N THR A 498 -46.03 16.32 2.15
CA THR A 498 -45.05 16.76 3.17
C THR A 498 -45.15 15.92 4.45
N ALA A 499 -46.37 15.62 4.91
CA ALA A 499 -46.60 14.79 6.10
C ALA A 499 -46.00 13.38 5.91
N ARG A 500 -46.09 12.79 4.72
CA ARG A 500 -45.44 11.52 4.37
C ARG A 500 -43.93 11.62 4.37
N VAL A 501 -43.38 12.65 3.72
CA VAL A 501 -41.92 12.86 3.65
C VAL A 501 -41.31 13.04 5.05
N LEU A 502 -41.95 13.81 5.93
CA LEU A 502 -41.49 14.05 7.30
C LEU A 502 -41.91 12.95 8.29
N ASN A 503 -42.62 11.89 7.82
CA ASN A 503 -43.14 10.79 8.64
C ASN A 503 -43.93 11.28 9.86
N VAL A 504 -44.85 12.25 9.64
CA VAL A 504 -45.74 12.80 10.66
C VAL A 504 -47.22 12.67 10.23
N HIS A 505 -48.12 12.71 11.22
CA HIS A 505 -49.57 12.73 10.90
C HIS A 505 -49.94 14.10 10.29
N ARG A 506 -50.93 14.11 9.38
CA ARG A 506 -51.45 15.31 8.71
C ARG A 506 -51.79 16.45 9.69
N ASN A 507 -52.41 16.14 10.82
CA ASN A 507 -52.79 17.15 11.82
C ASN A 507 -51.55 17.78 12.49
N THR A 508 -50.50 17.01 12.73
CA THR A 508 -49.20 17.49 13.21
C THR A 508 -48.57 18.42 12.19
N MET A 509 -48.65 18.08 10.89
CA MET A 509 -48.16 18.93 9.83
C MET A 509 -48.90 20.27 9.77
N LEU A 510 -50.23 20.27 9.90
CA LEU A 510 -51.02 21.50 9.97
C LEU A 510 -50.65 22.35 11.16
N ALA A 511 -50.48 21.76 12.36
CA ALA A 511 -50.04 22.49 13.55
C ALA A 511 -48.61 23.09 13.37
N LYS A 512 -47.69 22.39 12.66
CA LYS A 512 -46.38 22.93 12.31
C LYS A 512 -46.50 24.12 11.36
N LEU A 513 -47.35 24.06 10.33
CA LEU A 513 -47.61 25.17 9.40
C LEU A 513 -48.23 26.39 10.11
N ASP A 514 -49.13 26.19 11.08
CA ASP A 514 -49.68 27.27 11.89
C ASP A 514 -48.62 27.94 12.77
N ARG A 515 -47.65 27.18 13.28
CA ARG A 515 -46.51 27.74 14.02
C ARG A 515 -45.59 28.54 13.09
N ILE A 516 -45.31 28.05 11.89
CA ILE A 516 -44.52 28.75 10.88
C ILE A 516 -45.20 30.04 10.49
N SER A 517 -46.53 30.01 10.17
CA SER A 517 -47.31 31.19 9.80
C SER A 517 -47.31 32.25 10.90
N ARG A 518 -47.44 31.84 12.18
CA ARG A 518 -47.35 32.76 13.33
C ARG A 518 -45.96 33.35 13.48
N ALA A 519 -44.90 32.57 13.30
CA ALA A 519 -43.53 33.04 13.38
C ALA A 519 -43.20 34.06 12.29
N LEU A 520 -43.74 33.88 11.09
CA LEU A 520 -43.54 34.75 9.95
C LEU A 520 -44.50 35.95 9.89
N GLY A 521 -45.56 35.93 10.66
CA GLY A 521 -46.61 36.96 10.60
C GLY A 521 -47.42 36.90 9.27
N MET A 522 -47.32 35.79 8.51
CA MET A 522 -48.05 35.62 7.24
C MET A 522 -48.48 34.15 7.06
N ASP A 523 -49.64 33.94 6.44
CA ASP A 523 -50.13 32.58 6.19
C ASP A 523 -49.35 31.91 5.04
N ILE A 524 -48.53 30.91 5.40
CA ILE A 524 -47.66 30.20 4.45
C ILE A 524 -48.44 29.30 3.46
N ARG A 525 -49.74 29.17 3.63
CA ARG A 525 -50.61 28.43 2.67
C ARG A 525 -50.98 29.28 1.45
N VAL A 526 -50.81 30.59 1.53
CA VAL A 526 -51.05 31.51 0.42
C VAL A 526 -49.88 31.45 -0.54
N SER A 527 -50.17 31.27 -1.86
CA SER A 527 -49.14 31.06 -2.89
C SER A 527 -48.11 32.19 -2.96
N GLU A 528 -48.50 33.44 -2.79
CA GLU A 528 -47.59 34.60 -2.77
C GLU A 528 -46.63 34.54 -1.58
N ASN A 529 -47.10 34.12 -0.43
CA ASN A 529 -46.29 33.95 0.75
C ASN A 529 -45.33 32.75 0.63
N GLN A 530 -45.77 31.67 -0.06
CA GLN A 530 -44.90 30.54 -0.41
C GLN A 530 -43.76 30.99 -1.32
N PHE A 531 -44.08 31.79 -2.34
CA PHE A 531 -43.06 32.33 -3.25
C PHE A 531 -42.06 33.21 -2.50
N THR A 532 -42.52 34.11 -1.65
CA THR A 532 -41.69 34.98 -0.82
C THR A 532 -40.76 34.17 0.09
N ALA A 533 -41.30 33.17 0.78
CA ALA A 533 -40.51 32.28 1.63
C ALA A 533 -39.50 31.46 0.84
N TRP A 534 -39.90 30.95 -0.30
CA TRP A 534 -39.02 30.19 -1.20
C TRP A 534 -37.87 31.04 -1.74
N LEU A 535 -38.16 32.29 -2.13
CA LEU A 535 -37.18 33.26 -2.57
C LEU A 535 -36.16 33.55 -1.45
N ALA A 536 -36.63 33.82 -0.21
CA ALA A 536 -35.77 34.06 0.93
C ALA A 536 -34.86 32.86 1.26
N ILE A 537 -35.38 31.63 1.21
CA ILE A 537 -34.61 30.41 1.43
C ILE A 537 -33.49 30.27 0.38
N ARG A 538 -33.79 30.50 -0.90
CA ARG A 538 -32.81 30.41 -1.98
C ARG A 538 -31.75 31.50 -1.89
N LEU A 539 -32.12 32.73 -1.57
CA LEU A 539 -31.19 33.83 -1.33
C LEU A 539 -30.29 33.56 -0.12
N GLY A 540 -30.88 33.08 0.98
CA GLY A 540 -30.13 32.72 2.20
C GLY A 540 -29.11 31.60 1.93
N LEU A 541 -29.48 30.59 1.13
CA LEU A 541 -28.56 29.53 0.74
C LEU A 541 -27.40 30.04 -0.12
N LEU A 542 -27.67 30.96 -1.06
CA LEU A 542 -26.63 31.61 -1.85
C LEU A 542 -25.67 32.42 -0.96
N ASP A 543 -26.20 33.22 -0.04
CA ASP A 543 -25.41 34.03 0.88
C ASP A 543 -24.52 33.16 1.80
N GLU A 544 -25.05 32.06 2.33
CA GLU A 544 -24.30 31.09 3.15
C GLU A 544 -23.13 30.47 2.36
N VAL A 545 -23.38 30.04 1.11
CA VAL A 545 -22.34 29.41 0.27
C VAL A 545 -21.30 30.42 -0.18
N GLN A 546 -21.72 31.62 -0.61
CA GLN A 546 -20.79 32.69 -1.02
C GLN A 546 -19.92 33.13 0.16
N SER A 547 -20.51 33.34 1.33
CA SER A 547 -19.78 33.69 2.55
C SER A 547 -18.80 32.58 2.99
N ALA A 548 -19.10 31.31 2.74
CA ALA A 548 -18.18 30.21 3.01
C ALA A 548 -16.98 30.24 2.03
N VAL A 549 -17.22 30.44 0.74
CA VAL A 549 -16.18 30.55 -0.29
C VAL A 549 -15.27 31.74 -0.04
N ASP A 550 -15.84 32.92 0.32
CA ASP A 550 -15.07 34.13 0.60
C ASP A 550 -14.23 34.01 1.87
N ARG A 551 -14.74 33.33 2.90
CA ARG A 551 -13.95 32.99 4.11
C ARG A 551 -12.78 32.06 3.79
N GLU A 552 -12.99 31.02 3.00
CA GLU A 552 -11.92 30.11 2.56
C GLU A 552 -10.80 30.87 1.83
N ALA A 553 -11.14 31.90 1.03
CA ALA A 553 -10.18 32.79 0.36
C ALA A 553 -9.45 33.74 1.31
N SER A 554 -10.06 34.09 2.46
CA SER A 554 -9.54 35.10 3.41
C SER A 554 -8.63 34.50 4.50
N PHE A 555 -8.58 33.20 4.67
CA PHE A 555 -7.79 32.49 5.70
C PHE A 555 -6.30 32.33 5.32
N ARG A 556 -5.73 33.29 4.56
CA ARG A 556 -4.29 33.36 4.22
C ARG A 556 -3.65 34.64 4.70
#